data_555232884eb2ee58195d4971052799a3
#
_entry.id   555232884eb2ee58195d4971052799a3
#
_cell.length_a   1.000
_cell.length_b   1.000
_cell.length_c   1.000
_cell.angle_alpha   90.00
_cell.angle_beta   90.00
_cell.angle_gamma   90.00
#
_symmetry.space_group_name_H-M   'P 1'
#
loop_
_entity.id
_entity.type
_entity.pdbx_description
1 polymer ?
#
loop_
_entity_poly.entity_id
_entity_poly.type
_entity_poly.pdbx_seq_one_letter_code
_entity_poly.pdbx_strand_id
1 'polypeptide(L)'
;MGAPVGRREFLAGVGGLGAGLGLGALSHWFPLPPSDVKPAWSPGREKLVTSSCLLCPSHCGIRGRLVDGKLVRIQGNPLHPVNRGGLCPKGVAGIQLLYHPGRLTGPVERTGPPGTSRFRRVSWGDALDRITRALAELRSRGDARSAVWLAGETSGIMGEILRRFSGAYGTPHLLLEDYADGSAEVLKLCQGIHAPPAFDFSDSDMVLSFGAALSEAWWCLPQAARAREGQSDRRPRWVQIDVRHSRTAARADEWVPVRPGTYGAVALGIAYVLLREGLYDHERIGERVLGIEDWEDATGQVVPGLRRLVLRYGRTEDVSARAGVSAETLVRVAKTFGRASRPVAVWDQSVSWRSGGLADALAIHALNILVGAVDRAGGVLVQPPVPVPRLDGPADGAPAGGAVPSWI
;
A
#
# COMPACT_ATOMS: atom_id res chain seq x y z
N MET A 1 -8.41 30.85 47.17
CA MET A 1 -7.52 30.24 46.17
C MET A 1 -8.42 29.94 44.96
N GLY A 2 -8.34 30.82 43.94
CA GLY A 2 -9.15 30.67 42.72
C GLY A 2 -8.59 29.56 41.84
N ALA A 3 -9.48 28.78 41.23
CA ALA A 3 -9.11 27.76 40.24
C ALA A 3 -8.41 28.40 39.04
N PRO A 4 -7.44 27.74 38.40
CA PRO A 4 -6.74 28.31 37.26
C PRO A 4 -7.72 28.42 36.08
N VAL A 5 -7.84 29.63 35.55
CA VAL A 5 -8.65 29.93 34.37
C VAL A 5 -8.06 29.20 33.14
N GLY A 6 -8.85 28.40 32.48
CA GLY A 6 -8.43 27.65 31.31
C GLY A 6 -8.10 28.57 30.13
N ARG A 7 -7.15 28.15 29.28
CA ARG A 7 -6.70 28.90 28.09
C ARG A 7 -7.84 29.32 27.15
N ARG A 8 -8.93 28.55 27.09
CA ARG A 8 -10.14 28.88 26.33
C ARG A 8 -10.95 30.01 26.97
N GLU A 9 -11.08 30.01 28.29
CA GLU A 9 -11.82 31.04 29.04
C GLU A 9 -11.06 32.36 29.05
N PHE A 10 -9.71 32.31 29.12
CA PHE A 10 -8.86 33.48 28.95
C PHE A 10 -9.01 34.12 27.57
N LEU A 11 -8.97 33.29 26.48
CA LEU A 11 -9.13 33.79 25.12
C LEU A 11 -10.55 34.29 24.83
N ALA A 12 -11.58 33.71 25.43
CA ALA A 12 -12.96 34.20 25.32
C ALA A 12 -13.16 35.52 26.06
N GLY A 13 -12.55 35.68 27.23
CA GLY A 13 -12.61 36.94 28.03
C GLY A 13 -11.87 38.08 27.35
N VAL A 14 -10.66 37.84 26.82
CA VAL A 14 -9.87 38.86 26.10
C VAL A 14 -10.48 39.17 24.73
N GLY A 15 -11.02 38.18 24.04
CA GLY A 15 -11.69 38.35 22.75
C GLY A 15 -13.00 39.17 22.88
N GLY A 16 -13.78 38.96 23.94
CA GLY A 16 -15.05 39.66 24.16
C GLY A 16 -14.88 41.16 24.48
N LEU A 17 -13.89 41.51 25.28
CA LEU A 17 -13.59 42.91 25.61
C LEU A 17 -12.89 43.66 24.47
N GLY A 18 -11.97 43.00 23.74
CA GLY A 18 -11.28 43.60 22.61
C GLY A 18 -12.16 43.78 21.38
N ALA A 19 -13.07 42.87 21.13
CA ALA A 19 -13.98 42.92 19.95
C ALA A 19 -15.07 44.02 20.13
N GLY A 20 -15.60 44.21 21.36
CA GLY A 20 -16.64 45.23 21.61
C GLY A 20 -16.14 46.65 21.48
N LEU A 21 -14.91 46.93 21.94
CA LEU A 21 -14.32 48.28 21.89
C LEU A 21 -13.61 48.56 20.55
N GLY A 22 -12.99 47.54 19.94
CA GLY A 22 -12.25 47.64 18.66
C GLY A 22 -13.14 47.78 17.45
N LEU A 23 -14.25 47.05 17.40
CA LEU A 23 -15.18 47.09 16.26
C LEU A 23 -15.98 48.40 16.21
N GLY A 24 -16.33 48.98 17.34
CA GLY A 24 -17.00 50.30 17.42
C GLY A 24 -16.11 51.45 16.98
N ALA A 25 -14.79 51.41 17.27
CA ALA A 25 -13.84 52.42 16.84
C ALA A 25 -13.38 52.25 15.39
N LEU A 26 -13.25 51.02 14.91
CA LEU A 26 -12.87 50.70 13.51
C LEU A 26 -14.00 50.98 12.50
N SER A 27 -15.27 50.86 12.89
CA SER A 27 -16.41 51.19 12.02
C SER A 27 -16.47 52.65 11.60
N HIS A 28 -15.88 53.58 12.37
CA HIS A 28 -15.76 55.00 12.00
C HIS A 28 -14.62 55.31 11.03
N TRP A 29 -13.56 54.47 11.03
CA TRP A 29 -12.39 54.70 10.16
C TRP A 29 -12.38 53.81 8.91
N PHE A 30 -13.08 52.71 8.97
CA PHE A 30 -13.29 51.82 7.84
C PHE A 30 -14.79 51.55 7.72
N PRO A 31 -15.52 52.32 6.90
CA PRO A 31 -16.91 52.00 6.62
C PRO A 31 -16.94 50.59 6.02
N LEU A 32 -17.56 49.66 6.76
CA LEU A 32 -17.83 48.33 6.19
C LEU A 32 -18.66 48.52 4.95
N PRO A 33 -18.32 47.87 3.86
CA PRO A 33 -19.17 47.98 2.64
C PRO A 33 -20.58 47.56 3.02
N PRO A 34 -21.60 48.24 2.44
CA PRO A 34 -23.01 47.93 2.69
C PRO A 34 -23.23 46.42 2.56
N SER A 35 -24.05 45.87 3.45
CA SER A 35 -24.42 44.43 3.43
C SER A 35 -25.02 43.99 2.11
N ASP A 36 -25.39 44.91 1.25
CA ASP A 36 -25.95 44.66 -0.08
C ASP A 36 -24.92 44.58 -1.21
N VAL A 37 -23.62 44.68 -0.90
CA VAL A 37 -22.60 44.37 -1.92
C VAL A 37 -22.67 42.88 -2.20
N LYS A 38 -23.46 42.54 -3.20
CA LYS A 38 -23.43 41.19 -3.77
C LYS A 38 -21.99 40.90 -4.13
N PRO A 39 -21.43 39.79 -3.66
CA PRO A 39 -20.06 39.44 -4.02
C PRO A 39 -19.98 39.50 -5.56
N ALA A 40 -19.00 40.24 -6.07
CA ALA A 40 -18.76 40.38 -7.53
C ALA A 40 -18.47 39.03 -8.19
N TRP A 41 -18.37 37.96 -7.41
CA TRP A 41 -18.15 36.61 -7.84
C TRP A 41 -19.48 35.84 -7.91
N SER A 42 -19.91 35.51 -9.12
CA SER A 42 -20.97 34.52 -9.33
C SER A 42 -20.35 33.15 -9.40
N PRO A 43 -20.82 32.16 -8.61
CA PRO A 43 -20.36 30.80 -8.78
C PRO A 43 -20.62 30.35 -10.21
N GLY A 44 -19.56 29.85 -10.87
CA GLY A 44 -19.70 29.28 -12.21
C GLY A 44 -20.53 27.99 -12.20
N ARG A 45 -20.78 27.43 -13.38
CA ARG A 45 -21.52 26.19 -13.53
C ARG A 45 -20.74 25.04 -12.89
N GLU A 46 -21.29 24.47 -11.83
CA GLU A 46 -20.67 23.36 -11.10
C GLU A 46 -21.04 22.01 -11.69
N LYS A 47 -20.08 21.08 -11.73
CA LYS A 47 -20.27 19.68 -12.09
C LYS A 47 -19.41 18.80 -11.18
N LEU A 48 -19.99 17.71 -10.69
CA LEU A 48 -19.23 16.65 -10.00
C LEU A 48 -18.97 15.50 -10.97
N VAL A 49 -17.73 15.04 -11.01
CA VAL A 49 -17.30 13.92 -11.86
C VAL A 49 -16.65 12.86 -10.95
N THR A 50 -17.08 11.62 -11.10
CA THR A 50 -16.53 10.48 -10.39
C THR A 50 -15.38 9.87 -11.19
N SER A 51 -14.29 9.49 -10.49
CA SER A 51 -13.12 8.86 -11.09
C SER A 51 -12.36 8.03 -10.04
N SER A 52 -11.22 7.46 -10.43
CA SER A 52 -10.28 6.80 -9.54
C SER A 52 -8.97 7.57 -9.46
N CYS A 53 -8.36 7.58 -8.28
CA CYS A 53 -7.03 8.14 -8.07
C CYS A 53 -5.98 7.12 -8.53
N LEU A 54 -5.10 7.53 -9.44
CA LEU A 54 -4.04 6.67 -10.01
C LEU A 54 -2.65 7.00 -9.45
N LEU A 55 -2.56 7.63 -8.26
CA LEU A 55 -1.28 8.02 -7.66
C LEU A 55 -0.60 6.89 -6.86
N CYS A 56 -1.30 5.79 -6.65
CA CYS A 56 -0.77 4.58 -6.01
C CYS A 56 -1.74 3.40 -6.23
N PRO A 57 -1.34 2.17 -5.92
CA PRO A 57 -2.15 0.95 -6.12
C PRO A 57 -3.47 0.88 -5.33
N SER A 58 -3.73 1.81 -4.42
CA SER A 58 -5.03 1.89 -3.71
C SER A 58 -6.23 2.15 -4.60
N HIS A 59 -6.05 2.79 -5.74
CA HIS A 59 -7.12 3.19 -6.67
C HIS A 59 -8.34 3.80 -5.97
N CYS A 60 -8.12 4.65 -4.97
CA CYS A 60 -9.18 5.28 -4.21
C CYS A 60 -10.20 5.96 -5.13
N GLY A 61 -11.50 5.71 -4.89
CA GLY A 61 -12.56 6.41 -5.58
C GLY A 61 -12.53 7.89 -5.22
N ILE A 62 -12.59 8.76 -6.23
CA ILE A 62 -12.56 10.21 -6.07
C ILE A 62 -13.75 10.87 -6.74
N ARG A 63 -14.09 12.08 -6.28
CA ARG A 63 -15.01 13.01 -6.93
C ARG A 63 -14.29 14.32 -7.20
N GLY A 64 -14.22 14.70 -8.46
CA GLY A 64 -13.71 15.99 -8.91
C GLY A 64 -14.86 17.00 -8.98
N ARG A 65 -14.69 18.15 -8.33
CA ARG A 65 -15.58 19.30 -8.47
C ARG A 65 -15.02 20.19 -9.56
N LEU A 66 -15.79 20.37 -10.62
CA LEU A 66 -15.46 21.27 -11.72
C LEU A 66 -16.31 22.53 -11.59
N VAL A 67 -15.70 23.68 -11.89
CA VAL A 67 -16.38 24.96 -12.05
C VAL A 67 -16.02 25.49 -13.45
N ASP A 68 -17.00 25.71 -14.28
CA ASP A 68 -16.82 26.13 -15.71
C ASP A 68 -15.80 25.22 -16.43
N GLY A 69 -15.93 23.91 -16.20
CA GLY A 69 -15.06 22.90 -16.82
C GLY A 69 -13.66 22.77 -16.21
N LYS A 70 -13.29 23.61 -15.25
CA LYS A 70 -11.99 23.54 -14.56
C LYS A 70 -12.11 22.76 -13.26
N LEU A 71 -11.23 21.81 -13.03
CA LEU A 71 -11.18 21.06 -11.78
C LEU A 71 -10.67 21.98 -10.67
N VAL A 72 -11.48 22.20 -9.64
CA VAL A 72 -11.14 23.08 -8.51
C VAL A 72 -10.92 22.33 -7.19
N ARG A 73 -11.41 21.09 -7.09
CA ARG A 73 -11.24 20.27 -5.88
C ARG A 73 -11.32 18.78 -6.19
N ILE A 74 -10.51 17.99 -5.49
CA ILE A 74 -10.60 16.53 -5.47
C ILE A 74 -10.99 16.10 -4.06
N GLN A 75 -11.97 15.19 -3.95
CA GLN A 75 -12.48 14.63 -2.70
C GLN A 75 -12.57 13.12 -2.84
N GLY A 76 -12.52 12.38 -1.72
CA GLY A 76 -12.85 10.96 -1.72
C GLY A 76 -14.31 10.72 -2.05
N ASN A 77 -14.60 9.63 -2.76
CA ASN A 77 -15.95 9.20 -3.05
C ASN A 77 -16.53 8.40 -1.88
N PRO A 78 -17.60 8.87 -1.19
CA PRO A 78 -18.20 8.15 -0.07
C PRO A 78 -18.77 6.78 -0.46
N LEU A 79 -19.17 6.60 -1.71
CA LEU A 79 -19.74 5.35 -2.22
C LEU A 79 -18.69 4.29 -2.56
N HIS A 80 -17.40 4.66 -2.57
CA HIS A 80 -16.35 3.70 -2.88
C HIS A 80 -16.10 2.76 -1.68
N PRO A 81 -16.14 1.43 -1.87
CA PRO A 81 -16.14 0.46 -0.76
C PRO A 81 -14.86 0.51 0.08
N VAL A 82 -13.71 0.79 -0.54
CA VAL A 82 -12.42 0.75 0.13
C VAL A 82 -12.13 2.04 0.89
N ASN A 83 -12.12 3.19 0.21
CA ASN A 83 -11.77 4.46 0.86
C ASN A 83 -12.94 5.21 1.49
N ARG A 84 -14.21 4.86 1.19
CA ARG A 84 -15.44 5.36 1.84
C ARG A 84 -15.40 6.87 2.13
N GLY A 85 -15.04 7.67 1.13
CA GLY A 85 -14.92 9.13 1.26
C GLY A 85 -13.59 9.65 1.81
N GLY A 86 -12.76 8.79 2.41
CA GLY A 86 -11.41 9.16 2.83
C GLY A 86 -10.48 9.37 1.62
N LEU A 87 -9.56 10.33 1.72
CA LEU A 87 -8.53 10.54 0.70
C LEU A 87 -7.23 11.00 1.37
N CYS A 88 -6.12 10.39 0.98
CA CYS A 88 -4.82 10.74 1.54
C CYS A 88 -4.32 12.10 1.03
N PRO A 89 -3.34 12.73 1.69
CA PRO A 89 -2.81 14.03 1.26
C PRO A 89 -2.31 14.05 -0.18
N LYS A 90 -1.72 12.97 -0.71
CA LYS A 90 -1.30 12.87 -2.11
C LYS A 90 -2.51 12.99 -3.06
N GLY A 91 -3.60 12.27 -2.75
CA GLY A 91 -4.82 12.31 -3.55
C GLY A 91 -5.48 13.69 -3.55
N VAL A 92 -5.52 14.37 -2.40
CA VAL A 92 -6.03 15.74 -2.29
C VAL A 92 -5.16 16.71 -3.09
N ALA A 93 -3.83 16.60 -2.95
CA ALA A 93 -2.87 17.43 -3.67
C ALA A 93 -2.75 17.09 -5.17
N GLY A 94 -3.36 16.00 -5.64
CA GLY A 94 -3.31 15.56 -7.04
C GLY A 94 -3.78 16.62 -8.04
N ILE A 95 -4.62 17.57 -7.62
CA ILE A 95 -5.01 18.73 -8.44
C ILE A 95 -3.80 19.56 -8.88
N GLN A 96 -2.77 19.66 -8.06
CA GLN A 96 -1.55 20.43 -8.39
C GLN A 96 -0.78 19.80 -9.54
N LEU A 97 -0.86 18.47 -9.71
CA LEU A 97 -0.25 17.77 -10.84
C LEU A 97 -0.94 18.12 -12.16
N LEU A 98 -2.26 18.31 -12.13
CA LEU A 98 -3.02 18.70 -13.33
C LEU A 98 -2.61 20.09 -13.83
N TYR A 99 -2.39 21.03 -12.92
CA TYR A 99 -2.06 22.42 -13.24
C TYR A 99 -0.57 22.74 -13.10
N HIS A 100 0.28 21.74 -12.93
CA HIS A 100 1.72 21.94 -12.80
C HIS A 100 2.29 22.54 -14.10
N PRO A 101 3.05 23.65 -14.05
CA PRO A 101 3.57 24.31 -15.25
C PRO A 101 4.51 23.43 -16.07
N GLY A 102 5.24 22.51 -15.42
CA GLY A 102 6.11 21.54 -16.10
C GLY A 102 5.39 20.29 -16.62
N ARG A 103 4.06 20.20 -16.52
CA ARG A 103 3.32 19.05 -17.03
C ARG A 103 3.40 18.99 -18.56
N LEU A 104 3.71 17.80 -19.09
CA LEU A 104 3.61 17.56 -20.52
C LEU A 104 2.14 17.59 -20.99
N THR A 105 1.86 18.42 -21.97
CA THR A 105 0.51 18.56 -22.55
C THR A 105 0.39 17.91 -23.92
N GLY A 106 1.43 17.25 -24.39
CA GLY A 106 1.50 16.54 -25.66
C GLY A 106 2.85 15.86 -25.84
N PRO A 107 3.05 15.17 -26.95
CA PRO A 107 4.32 14.48 -27.23
C PRO A 107 5.48 15.47 -27.35
N VAL A 108 6.64 15.02 -26.88
CA VAL A 108 7.90 15.75 -27.04
C VAL A 108 8.98 14.82 -27.58
N GLU A 109 9.83 15.35 -28.42
CA GLU A 109 10.98 14.67 -28.98
C GLU A 109 12.26 15.29 -28.44
N ARG A 110 13.23 14.46 -28.05
CA ARG A 110 14.56 14.92 -27.65
C ARG A 110 15.34 15.38 -28.89
N THR A 111 15.90 16.57 -28.82
CA THR A 111 16.69 17.17 -29.91
C THR A 111 18.19 17.16 -29.65
N GLY A 112 18.60 16.69 -28.46
CA GLY A 112 20.03 16.63 -28.08
C GLY A 112 20.46 15.20 -27.69
N PRO A 113 21.75 15.01 -27.42
CA PRO A 113 22.27 13.72 -26.98
C PRO A 113 21.62 13.26 -25.66
N PRO A 114 21.69 11.95 -25.33
CA PRO A 114 21.23 11.43 -24.07
C PRO A 114 21.78 12.23 -22.86
N GLY A 115 20.94 12.49 -21.87
CA GLY A 115 21.30 13.31 -20.70
C GLY A 115 21.05 14.81 -20.85
N THR A 116 20.73 15.32 -22.05
CA THR A 116 20.35 16.73 -22.24
C THR A 116 18.86 16.94 -22.09
N SER A 117 18.47 18.09 -21.52
CA SER A 117 17.07 18.50 -21.35
C SER A 117 16.53 19.27 -22.57
N ARG A 118 17.05 19.01 -23.77
CA ARG A 118 16.58 19.68 -24.98
C ARG A 118 15.48 18.88 -25.65
N PHE A 119 14.26 19.42 -25.63
CA PHE A 119 13.08 18.79 -26.21
C PHE A 119 12.35 19.78 -27.11
N ARG A 120 11.70 19.26 -28.16
CA ARG A 120 10.74 20.01 -28.98
C ARG A 120 9.37 19.32 -28.93
N ARG A 121 8.31 20.08 -29.03
CA ARG A 121 6.95 19.53 -29.18
C ARG A 121 6.80 18.96 -30.59
N VAL A 122 6.10 17.82 -30.66
CA VAL A 122 5.71 17.17 -31.92
C VAL A 122 4.21 16.88 -31.88
N SER A 123 3.60 16.66 -33.04
CA SER A 123 2.21 16.23 -33.10
C SER A 123 2.07 14.76 -32.65
N TRP A 124 0.85 14.37 -32.27
CA TRP A 124 0.56 12.97 -31.98
C TRP A 124 0.75 12.08 -33.22
N GLY A 125 0.41 12.59 -34.44
CA GLY A 125 0.67 11.88 -35.69
C GLY A 125 2.14 11.57 -35.88
N ASP A 126 3.00 12.58 -35.80
CA ASP A 126 4.45 12.41 -35.98
C ASP A 126 5.05 11.45 -34.95
N ALA A 127 4.59 11.54 -33.69
CA ALA A 127 5.07 10.65 -32.62
C ALA A 127 4.68 9.19 -32.88
N LEU A 128 3.42 8.94 -33.25
CA LEU A 128 2.91 7.60 -33.55
C LEU A 128 3.57 7.03 -34.81
N ASP A 129 3.69 7.80 -35.87
CA ASP A 129 4.33 7.39 -37.13
C ASP A 129 5.80 6.99 -36.91
N ARG A 130 6.51 7.72 -36.05
CA ARG A 130 7.90 7.40 -35.71
C ARG A 130 8.00 6.09 -34.94
N ILE A 131 7.15 5.90 -33.92
CA ILE A 131 7.12 4.65 -33.15
C ILE A 131 6.75 3.48 -34.04
N THR A 132 5.70 3.63 -34.83
CA THR A 132 5.21 2.57 -35.72
C THR A 132 6.24 2.17 -36.76
N ARG A 133 6.94 3.12 -37.38
CA ARG A 133 8.03 2.84 -38.33
C ARG A 133 9.15 2.07 -37.68
N ALA A 134 9.61 2.49 -36.51
CA ALA A 134 10.69 1.80 -35.77
C ALA A 134 10.31 0.34 -35.43
N LEU A 135 9.08 0.13 -34.96
CA LEU A 135 8.58 -1.20 -34.66
C LEU A 135 8.40 -2.08 -35.90
N ALA A 136 7.86 -1.50 -37.01
CA ALA A 136 7.70 -2.20 -38.27
C ALA A 136 9.06 -2.61 -38.87
N GLU A 137 10.07 -1.76 -38.79
CA GLU A 137 11.43 -2.03 -39.23
C GLU A 137 12.08 -3.18 -38.45
N LEU A 138 11.97 -3.19 -37.12
CA LEU A 138 12.46 -4.31 -36.29
C LEU A 138 11.76 -5.63 -36.70
N ARG A 139 10.46 -5.60 -36.89
CA ARG A 139 9.68 -6.78 -37.25
C ARG A 139 10.01 -7.28 -38.66
N SER A 140 10.19 -6.41 -39.63
CA SER A 140 10.54 -6.78 -41.01
C SER A 140 11.93 -7.44 -41.13
N ARG A 141 12.83 -7.12 -40.22
CA ARG A 141 14.17 -7.75 -40.11
C ARG A 141 14.17 -9.05 -39.32
N GLY A 142 13.02 -9.50 -38.82
CA GLY A 142 12.93 -10.66 -37.93
C GLY A 142 13.41 -10.39 -36.48
N ASP A 143 13.60 -9.14 -36.13
CA ASP A 143 14.26 -8.71 -34.89
C ASP A 143 13.26 -8.15 -33.86
N ALA A 144 12.00 -8.63 -33.91
CA ALA A 144 10.95 -8.19 -33.00
C ALA A 144 11.31 -8.37 -31.51
N ARG A 145 12.15 -9.36 -31.20
CA ARG A 145 12.62 -9.65 -29.84
C ARG A 145 13.53 -8.56 -29.26
N SER A 146 14.08 -7.69 -30.07
CA SER A 146 14.89 -6.53 -29.62
C SER A 146 14.03 -5.42 -29.01
N ALA A 147 12.70 -5.44 -29.20
CA ALA A 147 11.81 -4.51 -28.55
C ALA A 147 11.53 -4.92 -27.11
N VAL A 148 11.66 -3.96 -26.18
CA VAL A 148 11.40 -4.12 -24.76
C VAL A 148 10.30 -3.16 -24.34
N TRP A 149 9.26 -3.69 -23.70
CA TRP A 149 8.21 -2.91 -23.07
C TRP A 149 8.50 -2.78 -21.58
N LEU A 150 8.69 -1.58 -21.11
CA LEU A 150 8.84 -1.27 -19.70
C LEU A 150 7.63 -0.46 -19.25
N ALA A 151 6.84 -1.03 -18.36
CA ALA A 151 5.63 -0.41 -17.87
C ALA A 151 5.59 -0.43 -16.33
N GLY A 152 5.13 0.68 -15.75
CA GLY A 152 4.84 0.76 -14.33
C GLY A 152 3.62 -0.08 -13.96
N GLU A 153 2.87 0.33 -12.95
CA GLU A 153 1.66 -0.38 -12.55
C GLU A 153 0.68 -0.57 -13.73
N THR A 154 0.33 -1.80 -14.02
CA THR A 154 -0.49 -2.21 -15.16
C THR A 154 -1.60 -3.17 -14.75
N SER A 155 -2.24 -2.90 -13.62
CA SER A 155 -3.43 -3.63 -13.20
C SER A 155 -4.61 -3.40 -14.17
N GLY A 156 -5.49 -4.38 -14.27
CA GLY A 156 -6.71 -4.28 -15.08
C GLY A 156 -6.46 -4.35 -16.60
N ILE A 157 -7.30 -3.64 -17.35
CA ILE A 157 -7.35 -3.72 -18.81
C ILE A 157 -6.06 -3.25 -19.50
N MET A 158 -5.36 -2.28 -18.92
CA MET A 158 -4.12 -1.77 -19.52
C MET A 158 -3.02 -2.83 -19.53
N GLY A 159 -2.86 -3.56 -18.42
CA GLY A 159 -1.91 -4.67 -18.35
C GLY A 159 -2.25 -5.77 -19.35
N GLU A 160 -3.54 -6.07 -19.52
CA GLU A 160 -3.98 -7.04 -20.51
C GLU A 160 -3.69 -6.60 -21.96
N ILE A 161 -3.94 -5.33 -22.28
CA ILE A 161 -3.61 -4.77 -23.60
C ILE A 161 -2.10 -4.86 -23.86
N LEU A 162 -1.26 -4.53 -22.90
CA LEU A 162 0.20 -4.60 -23.03
C LEU A 162 0.70 -6.03 -23.24
N ARG A 163 0.19 -7.00 -22.47
CA ARG A 163 0.53 -8.42 -22.65
C ARG A 163 0.16 -8.92 -24.05
N ARG A 164 -1.05 -8.60 -24.51
CA ARG A 164 -1.53 -8.98 -25.84
C ARG A 164 -0.75 -8.32 -26.95
N PHE A 165 -0.51 -7.02 -26.83
CA PHE A 165 0.28 -6.29 -27.82
C PHE A 165 1.69 -6.85 -27.91
N SER A 166 2.35 -7.10 -26.77
CA SER A 166 3.68 -7.69 -26.72
C SER A 166 3.72 -9.07 -27.39
N GLY A 167 2.76 -9.94 -27.05
CA GLY A 167 2.63 -11.27 -27.66
C GLY A 167 2.37 -11.20 -29.18
N ALA A 168 1.42 -10.39 -29.63
CA ALA A 168 1.10 -10.21 -31.05
C ALA A 168 2.25 -9.56 -31.84
N TYR A 169 3.01 -8.70 -31.21
CA TYR A 169 4.21 -8.08 -31.82
C TYR A 169 5.34 -9.10 -31.99
N GLY A 170 5.47 -10.06 -31.08
CA GLY A 170 6.46 -11.13 -31.11
C GLY A 170 7.68 -10.90 -30.22
N THR A 171 7.55 -10.07 -29.16
CA THR A 171 8.59 -9.91 -28.14
C THR A 171 8.17 -10.54 -26.81
N PRO A 172 9.04 -11.32 -26.14
CA PRO A 172 8.80 -11.80 -24.78
C PRO A 172 9.17 -10.77 -23.70
N HIS A 173 9.77 -9.64 -24.09
CA HIS A 173 10.36 -8.67 -23.17
C HIS A 173 9.33 -7.63 -22.74
N LEU A 174 8.37 -8.05 -21.92
CA LEU A 174 7.44 -7.17 -21.23
C LEU A 174 7.81 -7.15 -19.73
N LEU A 175 8.38 -6.06 -19.28
CA LEU A 175 8.72 -5.82 -17.89
C LEU A 175 7.62 -4.96 -17.25
N LEU A 176 6.86 -5.57 -16.38
CA LEU A 176 5.82 -4.92 -15.60
C LEU A 176 6.33 -4.72 -14.19
N GLU A 177 6.27 -3.49 -13.70
CA GLU A 177 6.50 -3.21 -12.28
C GLU A 177 5.23 -3.60 -11.51
N ASP A 178 5.29 -4.70 -10.77
CA ASP A 178 4.20 -5.13 -9.90
C ASP A 178 4.56 -4.79 -8.45
N TYR A 179 3.86 -3.82 -7.88
CA TYR A 179 4.03 -3.41 -6.49
C TYR A 179 3.71 -4.53 -5.48
N ALA A 180 3.00 -5.54 -5.91
CA ALA A 180 2.55 -6.63 -5.05
C ALA A 180 3.46 -7.86 -5.08
N ASP A 181 4.43 -7.91 -5.99
CA ASP A 181 5.12 -9.14 -6.39
C ASP A 181 5.72 -9.92 -5.23
N GLY A 182 6.51 -9.26 -4.36
CA GLY A 182 7.10 -9.94 -3.20
C GLY A 182 6.07 -10.42 -2.17
N SER A 183 4.96 -9.69 -1.98
CA SER A 183 3.90 -10.10 -1.06
C SER A 183 2.97 -11.13 -1.66
N ALA A 184 2.73 -11.06 -2.98
CA ALA A 184 1.96 -12.05 -3.71
C ALA A 184 2.68 -13.41 -3.75
N GLU A 185 4.00 -13.43 -3.83
CA GLU A 185 4.80 -14.66 -3.79
C GLU A 185 4.68 -15.36 -2.42
N VAL A 186 4.53 -14.63 -1.30
CA VAL A 186 4.26 -15.22 0.01
C VAL A 186 2.97 -16.04 -0.01
N LEU A 187 1.87 -15.46 -0.51
CA LEU A 187 0.59 -16.18 -0.60
C LEU A 187 0.63 -17.32 -1.62
N LYS A 188 1.38 -17.16 -2.70
CA LYS A 188 1.57 -18.25 -3.68
C LYS A 188 2.30 -19.45 -3.04
N LEU A 189 3.34 -19.21 -2.26
CA LEU A 189 4.09 -20.28 -1.60
C LEU A 189 3.30 -20.93 -0.46
N CYS A 190 2.50 -20.16 0.28
CA CYS A 190 1.78 -20.68 1.44
C CYS A 190 0.35 -21.16 1.14
N GLN A 191 -0.35 -20.51 0.20
CA GLN A 191 -1.76 -20.78 -0.10
C GLN A 191 -2.00 -21.19 -1.57
N GLY A 192 -0.96 -21.22 -2.42
CA GLY A 192 -1.10 -21.53 -3.84
C GLY A 192 -1.74 -20.44 -4.70
N ILE A 193 -1.95 -19.24 -4.17
CA ILE A 193 -2.63 -18.13 -4.85
C ILE A 193 -1.69 -16.94 -5.01
N HIS A 194 -1.34 -16.62 -6.26
CA HIS A 194 -0.53 -15.44 -6.57
C HIS A 194 -1.40 -14.18 -6.57
N ALA A 195 -1.58 -13.63 -5.39
CA ALA A 195 -2.34 -12.40 -5.16
C ALA A 195 -1.76 -11.65 -3.94
N PRO A 196 -1.85 -10.33 -3.90
CA PRO A 196 -1.41 -9.58 -2.72
C PRO A 196 -2.31 -9.90 -1.52
N PRO A 197 -1.75 -9.97 -0.30
CA PRO A 197 -2.54 -10.15 0.91
C PRO A 197 -3.43 -8.93 1.18
N ALA A 198 -4.65 -9.16 1.60
CA ALA A 198 -5.51 -8.13 2.14
C ALA A 198 -5.59 -8.28 3.67
N PHE A 199 -5.28 -7.21 4.40
CA PHE A 199 -5.31 -7.21 5.86
C PHE A 199 -6.57 -6.53 6.36
N ASP A 200 -7.37 -7.25 7.15
CA ASP A 200 -8.58 -6.70 7.75
C ASP A 200 -8.28 -6.10 9.13
N PHE A 201 -7.98 -4.82 9.13
CA PHE A 201 -7.76 -4.07 10.37
C PHE A 201 -9.04 -3.70 11.09
N SER A 202 -10.19 -3.72 10.41
CA SER A 202 -11.45 -3.24 10.98
C SER A 202 -12.00 -4.20 12.03
N ASP A 203 -11.80 -5.48 11.81
CA ASP A 203 -12.26 -6.54 12.70
C ASP A 203 -11.13 -7.13 13.56
N SER A 204 -9.90 -6.68 13.39
CA SER A 204 -8.76 -7.08 14.22
C SER A 204 -8.82 -6.43 15.61
N ASP A 205 -8.38 -7.15 16.65
CA ASP A 205 -8.15 -6.59 17.98
C ASP A 205 -6.67 -6.39 18.30
N MET A 206 -5.77 -6.99 17.51
CA MET A 206 -4.32 -6.84 17.65
C MET A 206 -3.63 -6.81 16.29
N VAL A 207 -2.94 -5.72 15.99
CA VAL A 207 -2.10 -5.56 14.78
C VAL A 207 -0.64 -5.58 15.19
N LEU A 208 0.10 -6.56 14.72
CA LEU A 208 1.54 -6.67 14.88
C LEU A 208 2.21 -6.31 13.55
N SER A 209 2.71 -5.11 13.43
CA SER A 209 3.21 -4.54 12.18
C SER A 209 4.74 -4.59 12.14
N PHE A 210 5.30 -5.19 11.09
CA PHE A 210 6.74 -5.31 10.84
C PHE A 210 7.14 -4.33 9.75
N GLY A 211 7.70 -3.20 10.13
CA GLY A 211 8.18 -2.17 9.21
C GLY A 211 7.13 -1.56 8.29
N ALA A 212 5.87 -2.03 8.33
CA ALA A 212 4.84 -1.56 7.44
C ALA A 212 4.44 -0.12 7.72
N ALA A 213 4.35 0.68 6.65
CA ALA A 213 4.13 2.12 6.72
C ALA A 213 2.64 2.49 6.83
N LEU A 214 1.90 1.88 7.75
CA LEU A 214 0.44 1.93 7.88
C LEU A 214 -0.13 3.35 8.01
N SER A 215 0.63 4.31 8.57
CA SER A 215 0.19 5.69 8.77
C SER A 215 0.85 6.71 7.82
N GLU A 216 1.67 6.28 6.87
CA GLU A 216 2.42 7.18 5.98
C GLU A 216 2.47 6.78 4.51
N ALA A 217 2.57 5.48 4.19
CA ALA A 217 2.72 5.01 2.80
C ALA A 217 1.97 3.69 2.53
N TRP A 218 1.01 3.35 3.36
CA TRP A 218 0.19 2.15 3.20
C TRP A 218 -0.63 2.20 1.90
N TRP A 219 -0.92 1.05 1.34
CA TRP A 219 -1.69 0.88 0.10
C TRP A 219 -3.02 1.64 0.13
N CYS A 220 -3.76 1.55 1.24
CA CYS A 220 -4.94 2.36 1.46
C CYS A 220 -4.87 3.08 2.82
N LEU A 221 -4.18 4.23 2.86
CA LEU A 221 -4.08 5.05 4.06
C LEU A 221 -5.43 5.39 4.72
N PRO A 222 -6.49 5.73 3.97
CA PRO A 222 -7.80 5.98 4.59
C PRO A 222 -8.38 4.78 5.31
N GLN A 223 -8.15 3.56 4.83
CA GLN A 223 -8.60 2.33 5.50
C GLN A 223 -7.84 2.12 6.81
N ALA A 224 -6.51 2.15 6.77
CA ALA A 224 -5.69 1.98 7.96
C ALA A 224 -5.96 3.07 9.02
N ALA A 225 -6.17 4.32 8.59
CA ALA A 225 -6.51 5.42 9.49
C ALA A 225 -7.85 5.19 10.20
N ARG A 226 -8.90 4.79 9.46
CA ARG A 226 -10.21 4.48 10.06
C ARG A 226 -10.13 3.32 11.04
N ALA A 227 -9.45 2.24 10.69
CA ALA A 227 -9.27 1.11 11.58
C ALA A 227 -8.53 1.52 12.87
N ARG A 228 -7.54 2.41 12.74
CA ARG A 228 -6.78 2.92 13.90
C ARG A 228 -7.61 3.86 14.78
N GLU A 229 -8.46 4.70 14.21
CA GLU A 229 -9.33 5.61 14.95
C GLU A 229 -10.49 4.88 15.62
N GLY A 230 -10.83 3.69 15.12
CA GLY A 230 -11.97 2.89 15.57
C GLY A 230 -13.28 3.38 14.98
N GLN A 231 -14.10 2.48 14.44
CA GLN A 231 -15.49 2.76 14.06
C GLN A 231 -16.51 2.36 15.17
N SER A 232 -16.00 1.78 16.25
CA SER A 232 -16.77 1.33 17.41
C SER A 232 -15.85 1.30 18.62
N ASP A 233 -16.35 0.93 19.80
CA ASP A 233 -15.61 0.79 21.05
C ASP A 233 -14.42 -0.20 21.01
N ARG A 234 -14.14 -0.77 19.85
CA ARG A 234 -13.06 -1.73 19.61
C ARG A 234 -12.01 -1.14 18.69
N ARG A 235 -11.08 -0.42 19.28
CA ARG A 235 -9.85 -0.01 18.58
C ARG A 235 -8.81 -1.12 18.70
N PRO A 236 -8.21 -1.61 17.59
CA PRO A 236 -7.15 -2.61 17.66
C PRO A 236 -5.92 -2.05 18.39
N ARG A 237 -5.27 -2.85 19.20
CA ARG A 237 -3.94 -2.55 19.72
C ARG A 237 -2.92 -2.69 18.61
N TRP A 238 -2.12 -1.66 18.36
CA TRP A 238 -1.06 -1.69 17.36
C TRP A 238 0.31 -1.74 18.02
N VAL A 239 1.10 -2.75 17.68
CA VAL A 239 2.52 -2.86 18.01
C VAL A 239 3.31 -2.74 16.71
N GLN A 240 4.16 -1.72 16.61
CA GLN A 240 5.04 -1.48 15.47
C GLN A 240 6.45 -1.99 15.79
N ILE A 241 6.90 -3.02 15.11
CA ILE A 241 8.27 -3.51 15.11
C ILE A 241 8.98 -2.83 13.95
N ASP A 242 9.88 -1.89 14.23
CA ASP A 242 10.48 -1.06 13.18
C ASP A 242 11.91 -0.64 13.55
N VAL A 243 12.73 -0.44 12.53
CA VAL A 243 14.12 0.02 12.66
C VAL A 243 14.21 1.52 13.00
N ARG A 244 13.16 2.26 12.74
CA ARG A 244 13.06 3.71 12.96
C ARG A 244 11.77 4.08 13.67
N HIS A 245 11.79 5.19 14.39
CA HIS A 245 10.58 5.77 14.96
C HIS A 245 9.80 6.50 13.85
N SER A 246 9.13 5.70 13.01
CA SER A 246 8.32 6.18 11.88
C SER A 246 7.03 6.86 12.34
N ARG A 247 6.28 7.48 11.42
CA ARG A 247 4.92 7.98 11.72
C ARG A 247 4.00 6.87 12.20
N THR A 248 4.17 5.67 11.67
CA THR A 248 3.43 4.49 12.12
C THR A 248 3.82 4.13 13.54
N ALA A 249 5.11 4.09 13.86
CA ALA A 249 5.61 3.85 15.21
C ALA A 249 5.14 4.90 16.21
N ALA A 250 5.17 6.19 15.83
CA ALA A 250 4.71 7.29 16.68
C ALA A 250 3.19 7.25 16.97
N ARG A 251 2.41 6.58 16.14
CA ARG A 251 0.96 6.42 16.31
C ARG A 251 0.56 5.04 16.85
N ALA A 252 1.47 4.10 16.92
CA ALA A 252 1.26 2.79 17.51
C ALA A 252 1.06 2.91 19.03
N ASP A 253 0.45 1.90 19.64
CA ASP A 253 0.36 1.80 21.10
C ASP A 253 1.69 1.41 21.72
N GLU A 254 2.54 0.76 20.91
CA GLU A 254 3.90 0.37 21.30
C GLU A 254 4.82 0.35 20.07
N TRP A 255 6.01 0.90 20.21
CA TRP A 255 7.09 0.74 19.25
C TRP A 255 8.18 -0.16 19.83
N VAL A 256 8.53 -1.20 19.08
CA VAL A 256 9.61 -2.13 19.39
C VAL A 256 10.75 -1.88 18.42
N PRO A 257 11.82 -1.17 18.82
CA PRO A 257 12.98 -0.92 17.97
C PRO A 257 13.75 -2.20 17.69
N VAL A 258 14.13 -2.40 16.43
CA VAL A 258 14.90 -3.56 15.98
C VAL A 258 16.06 -3.15 15.09
N ARG A 259 17.12 -3.97 15.03
CA ARG A 259 18.21 -3.78 14.08
C ARG A 259 17.74 -4.02 12.64
N PRO A 260 18.26 -3.29 11.64
CA PRO A 260 17.98 -3.53 10.24
C PRO A 260 18.23 -4.99 9.84
N GLY A 261 17.35 -5.56 9.00
CA GLY A 261 17.50 -6.92 8.51
C GLY A 261 17.08 -8.03 9.48
N THR A 262 16.35 -7.71 10.56
CA THR A 262 16.03 -8.70 11.61
C THR A 262 14.53 -8.98 11.78
N TYR A 263 13.68 -8.49 10.89
CA TYR A 263 12.24 -8.70 11.00
C TYR A 263 11.85 -10.18 11.03
N GLY A 264 12.41 -11.00 10.14
CA GLY A 264 12.16 -12.44 10.13
C GLY A 264 12.67 -13.13 11.39
N ALA A 265 13.83 -12.72 11.91
CA ALA A 265 14.34 -13.26 13.17
C ALA A 265 13.38 -12.94 14.34
N VAL A 266 12.87 -11.71 14.42
CA VAL A 266 11.89 -11.33 15.44
C VAL A 266 10.58 -12.10 15.27
N ALA A 267 10.11 -12.30 14.03
CA ALA A 267 8.93 -13.12 13.75
C ALA A 267 9.15 -14.58 14.21
N LEU A 268 10.31 -15.18 13.93
CA LEU A 268 10.64 -16.52 14.41
C LEU A 268 10.74 -16.58 15.94
N GLY A 269 11.24 -15.53 16.59
CA GLY A 269 11.27 -15.42 18.05
C GLY A 269 9.87 -15.40 18.68
N ILE A 270 8.96 -14.67 18.06
CA ILE A 270 7.55 -14.65 18.47
C ILE A 270 6.92 -16.03 18.23
N ALA A 271 7.13 -16.64 17.05
CA ALA A 271 6.67 -17.98 16.73
C ALA A 271 7.17 -19.03 17.73
N TYR A 272 8.43 -18.91 18.16
CA TYR A 272 9.02 -19.80 19.17
C TYR A 272 8.25 -19.76 20.50
N VAL A 273 7.89 -18.57 20.96
CA VAL A 273 7.10 -18.42 22.19
C VAL A 273 5.69 -18.97 21.99
N LEU A 274 5.05 -18.69 20.84
CA LEU A 274 3.72 -19.22 20.52
C LEU A 274 3.70 -20.75 20.58
N LEU A 275 4.70 -21.41 19.96
CA LEU A 275 4.80 -22.87 19.94
C LEU A 275 5.11 -23.46 21.33
N ARG A 276 6.01 -22.82 22.07
CA ARG A 276 6.42 -23.31 23.41
C ARG A 276 5.34 -23.15 24.48
N GLU A 277 4.56 -22.09 24.40
CA GLU A 277 3.51 -21.78 25.38
C GLU A 277 2.14 -22.33 24.95
N GLY A 278 2.05 -23.00 23.79
CA GLY A 278 0.78 -23.51 23.26
C GLY A 278 -0.21 -22.40 22.86
N LEU A 279 0.31 -21.22 22.48
CA LEU A 279 -0.49 -20.04 22.12
C LEU A 279 -0.76 -19.98 20.62
N TYR A 280 -1.09 -21.08 19.99
CA TYR A 280 -1.41 -21.21 18.57
C TYR A 280 -2.73 -21.97 18.38
N ASP A 281 -3.35 -21.83 17.22
CA ASP A 281 -4.63 -22.48 16.89
C ASP A 281 -4.38 -23.97 16.53
N HIS A 282 -4.46 -24.82 17.54
CA HIS A 282 -4.21 -26.26 17.42
C HIS A 282 -5.15 -26.95 16.44
N GLU A 283 -6.43 -26.58 16.45
CA GLU A 283 -7.45 -27.19 15.61
C GLU A 283 -7.19 -26.92 14.14
N ARG A 284 -7.03 -25.63 13.78
CA ARG A 284 -6.78 -25.23 12.39
C ARG A 284 -5.44 -25.72 11.85
N ILE A 285 -4.40 -25.73 12.69
CA ILE A 285 -3.11 -26.25 12.30
C ILE A 285 -3.18 -27.75 12.01
N GLY A 286 -3.85 -28.53 12.86
CA GLY A 286 -3.99 -29.96 12.64
C GLY A 286 -4.79 -30.34 11.39
N GLU A 287 -5.80 -29.55 11.04
CA GLU A 287 -6.71 -29.88 9.93
C GLU A 287 -6.33 -29.25 8.59
N ARG A 288 -5.71 -28.08 8.57
CA ARG A 288 -5.61 -27.23 7.37
C ARG A 288 -4.21 -26.78 6.99
N VAL A 289 -3.19 -27.11 7.78
CA VAL A 289 -1.83 -26.64 7.52
C VAL A 289 -0.89 -27.82 7.34
N LEU A 290 -0.30 -27.88 6.14
CA LEU A 290 0.77 -28.83 5.84
C LEU A 290 2.14 -28.22 6.15
N GLY A 291 3.14 -29.05 6.49
CA GLY A 291 4.52 -28.58 6.71
C GLY A 291 4.78 -27.92 8.05
N ILE A 292 3.90 -28.07 9.05
CA ILE A 292 4.21 -27.68 10.43
C ILE A 292 5.22 -28.66 11.04
N GLU A 293 4.97 -29.94 10.89
CA GLU A 293 5.91 -31.02 11.25
C GLU A 293 6.78 -31.37 10.05
N ASP A 294 7.88 -32.11 10.32
CA ASP A 294 8.73 -32.65 9.25
C ASP A 294 7.94 -33.59 8.36
N TRP A 295 8.23 -33.58 7.08
CA TRP A 295 7.57 -34.43 6.10
C TRP A 295 8.57 -34.98 5.09
N GLU A 296 8.22 -36.08 4.41
CA GLU A 296 9.01 -36.64 3.35
C GLU A 296 8.51 -36.15 2.00
N ASP A 297 9.42 -35.69 1.15
CA ASP A 297 9.09 -35.31 -0.23
C ASP A 297 8.94 -36.57 -1.13
N ALA A 298 8.60 -36.35 -2.39
CA ALA A 298 8.41 -37.41 -3.37
C ALA A 298 9.69 -38.25 -3.63
N THR A 299 10.85 -37.80 -3.18
CA THR A 299 12.15 -38.51 -3.30
C THR A 299 12.51 -39.27 -2.04
N GLY A 300 11.69 -39.20 -0.99
CA GLY A 300 11.97 -39.78 0.33
C GLY A 300 12.93 -38.96 1.19
N GLN A 301 13.21 -37.70 0.79
CA GLN A 301 14.03 -36.80 1.60
C GLN A 301 13.18 -36.12 2.69
N VAL A 302 13.68 -36.13 3.93
CA VAL A 302 13.02 -35.43 5.02
C VAL A 302 13.20 -33.92 4.88
N VAL A 303 12.11 -33.22 4.69
CA VAL A 303 12.03 -31.76 4.63
C VAL A 303 11.67 -31.25 6.04
N PRO A 304 12.47 -30.33 6.63
CA PRO A 304 12.18 -29.83 7.96
C PRO A 304 10.92 -28.96 7.97
N GLY A 305 10.00 -29.27 8.86
CA GLY A 305 8.79 -28.51 9.10
C GLY A 305 9.04 -27.17 9.80
N LEU A 306 8.03 -26.31 9.79
CA LEU A 306 8.09 -25.00 10.44
C LEU A 306 8.46 -25.10 11.91
N ARG A 307 7.93 -26.09 12.65
CA ARG A 307 8.24 -26.30 14.08
C ARG A 307 9.75 -26.50 14.29
N ARG A 308 10.39 -27.36 13.49
CA ARG A 308 11.85 -27.59 13.59
C ARG A 308 12.64 -26.32 13.30
N LEU A 309 12.26 -25.56 12.27
CA LEU A 309 12.92 -24.31 11.91
C LEU A 309 12.78 -23.27 13.02
N VAL A 310 11.57 -23.10 13.56
CA VAL A 310 11.30 -22.15 14.66
C VAL A 310 12.07 -22.54 15.92
N LEU A 311 12.07 -23.81 16.31
CA LEU A 311 12.80 -24.26 17.50
C LEU A 311 14.33 -24.11 17.36
N ARG A 312 14.85 -24.22 16.13
CA ARG A 312 16.27 -24.05 15.83
C ARG A 312 16.73 -22.60 15.79
N TYR A 313 15.92 -21.69 15.19
CA TYR A 313 16.34 -20.32 14.85
C TYR A 313 15.62 -19.24 15.65
N GLY A 314 14.52 -19.58 16.33
CA GLY A 314 13.65 -18.65 17.04
C GLY A 314 13.89 -18.53 18.54
N ARG A 315 14.96 -19.12 19.12
CA ARG A 315 15.23 -19.01 20.56
C ARG A 315 15.30 -17.53 20.95
N THR A 316 14.58 -17.15 21.98
CA THR A 316 14.40 -15.73 22.36
C THR A 316 15.72 -15.04 22.70
N GLU A 317 16.69 -15.76 23.27
CA GLU A 317 18.02 -15.24 23.62
C GLU A 317 18.84 -14.94 22.37
N ASP A 318 18.82 -15.84 21.38
CA ASP A 318 19.56 -15.70 20.12
C ASP A 318 18.97 -14.58 19.27
N VAL A 319 17.62 -14.50 19.24
CA VAL A 319 16.90 -13.42 18.55
C VAL A 319 17.16 -12.08 19.24
N SER A 320 17.13 -12.03 20.57
CA SER A 320 17.45 -10.83 21.35
C SER A 320 18.84 -10.30 21.00
N ALA A 321 19.85 -11.15 21.02
CA ALA A 321 21.22 -10.78 20.67
C ALA A 321 21.34 -10.25 19.22
N ARG A 322 20.61 -10.86 18.28
CA ARG A 322 20.63 -10.49 16.87
C ARG A 322 19.84 -9.21 16.58
N ALA A 323 18.61 -9.12 17.09
CA ALA A 323 17.68 -8.05 16.75
C ALA A 323 17.83 -6.81 17.66
N GLY A 324 18.47 -6.93 18.81
CA GLY A 324 18.59 -5.83 19.78
C GLY A 324 17.31 -5.57 20.57
N VAL A 325 16.40 -6.54 20.61
CA VAL A 325 15.14 -6.51 21.41
C VAL A 325 15.33 -7.43 22.61
N SER A 326 14.93 -7.01 23.81
CA SER A 326 15.04 -7.87 24.98
C SER A 326 14.17 -9.12 24.86
N ALA A 327 14.64 -10.26 25.40
CA ALA A 327 13.88 -11.50 25.44
C ALA A 327 12.51 -11.34 26.14
N GLU A 328 12.46 -10.52 27.18
CA GLU A 328 11.22 -10.17 27.90
C GLU A 328 10.21 -9.47 26.99
N THR A 329 10.67 -8.52 26.18
CA THR A 329 9.81 -7.83 25.19
C THR A 329 9.28 -8.81 24.15
N LEU A 330 10.12 -9.70 23.62
CA LEU A 330 9.70 -10.74 22.67
C LEU A 330 8.63 -11.64 23.27
N VAL A 331 8.85 -12.14 24.50
CA VAL A 331 7.89 -13.00 25.21
C VAL A 331 6.58 -12.27 25.46
N ARG A 332 6.63 -11.02 25.94
CA ARG A 332 5.44 -10.22 26.24
C ARG A 332 4.63 -9.94 24.97
N VAL A 333 5.27 -9.52 23.88
CA VAL A 333 4.60 -9.26 22.60
C VAL A 333 3.99 -10.53 22.03
N ALA A 334 4.73 -11.65 22.06
CA ALA A 334 4.23 -12.95 21.60
C ALA A 334 3.00 -13.41 22.40
N LYS A 335 3.04 -13.32 23.74
CA LYS A 335 1.90 -13.68 24.60
C LYS A 335 0.68 -12.78 24.34
N THR A 336 0.89 -11.48 24.14
CA THR A 336 -0.19 -10.56 23.82
C THR A 336 -0.81 -10.91 22.47
N PHE A 337 0.02 -11.19 21.46
CA PHE A 337 -0.43 -11.57 20.14
C PHE A 337 -1.17 -12.91 20.11
N GLY A 338 -0.62 -13.94 20.74
CA GLY A 338 -1.21 -15.28 20.76
C GLY A 338 -2.50 -15.39 21.61
N ARG A 339 -2.75 -14.46 22.54
CA ARG A 339 -3.99 -14.39 23.35
C ARG A 339 -5.07 -13.50 22.76
N ALA A 340 -4.75 -12.73 21.73
CA ALA A 340 -5.73 -11.90 21.06
C ALA A 340 -6.76 -12.79 20.33
N SER A 341 -7.99 -12.31 20.25
CA SER A 341 -9.08 -13.08 19.63
C SER A 341 -9.01 -13.04 18.10
N ARG A 342 -8.50 -11.93 17.55
CA ARG A 342 -8.37 -11.67 16.11
C ARG A 342 -7.07 -10.93 15.82
N PRO A 343 -5.91 -11.58 16.07
CA PRO A 343 -4.61 -10.99 15.81
C PRO A 343 -4.28 -11.02 14.32
N VAL A 344 -3.52 -10.03 13.84
CA VAL A 344 -2.95 -10.03 12.50
C VAL A 344 -1.51 -9.51 12.49
N ALA A 345 -0.62 -10.27 11.87
CA ALA A 345 0.76 -9.85 11.60
C ALA A 345 0.86 -9.27 10.19
N VAL A 346 1.43 -8.08 10.08
CA VAL A 346 1.39 -7.27 8.85
C VAL A 346 2.80 -6.94 8.39
N TRP A 347 3.03 -7.03 7.10
CA TRP A 347 4.24 -6.54 6.42
C TRP A 347 3.84 -5.75 5.17
N ASP A 348 4.78 -5.03 4.59
CA ASP A 348 4.62 -4.38 3.30
C ASP A 348 5.85 -4.60 2.41
N GLN A 349 5.88 -3.91 1.29
CA GLN A 349 6.97 -3.98 0.31
C GLN A 349 8.34 -3.64 0.89
N SER A 350 8.42 -2.79 1.91
CA SER A 350 9.68 -2.44 2.56
C SER A 350 10.38 -3.66 3.19
N VAL A 351 9.60 -4.68 3.51
CA VAL A 351 10.08 -5.97 4.00
C VAL A 351 10.40 -6.91 2.84
N SER A 352 9.44 -7.13 1.92
CA SER A 352 9.52 -8.18 0.89
C SER A 352 10.49 -7.88 -0.25
N TRP A 353 10.74 -6.60 -0.58
CA TRP A 353 11.56 -6.20 -1.74
C TRP A 353 13.07 -6.11 -1.50
N ARG A 354 13.53 -6.35 -0.31
CA ARG A 354 14.96 -6.37 0.00
C ARG A 354 15.57 -7.76 -0.15
N SER A 355 16.88 -7.86 -0.24
CA SER A 355 17.58 -9.14 -0.20
C SER A 355 17.20 -9.92 1.06
N GLY A 356 16.75 -11.17 0.91
CA GLY A 356 16.21 -11.99 1.99
C GLY A 356 14.80 -11.58 2.46
N GLY A 357 14.17 -10.57 1.85
CA GLY A 357 12.89 -10.04 2.29
C GLY A 357 11.73 -11.02 2.15
N LEU A 358 11.77 -11.89 1.14
CA LEU A 358 10.77 -12.96 1.01
C LEU A 358 10.78 -13.91 2.21
N ALA A 359 11.96 -14.31 2.68
CA ALA A 359 12.08 -15.16 3.87
C ALA A 359 11.55 -14.46 5.14
N ASP A 360 11.82 -13.14 5.27
CA ASP A 360 11.26 -12.36 6.38
C ASP A 360 9.75 -12.27 6.31
N ALA A 361 9.19 -12.01 5.13
CA ALA A 361 7.75 -11.94 4.92
C ALA A 361 7.06 -13.30 5.17
N LEU A 362 7.68 -14.41 4.74
CA LEU A 362 7.22 -15.77 5.06
C LEU A 362 7.22 -16.03 6.58
N ALA A 363 8.26 -15.63 7.28
CA ALA A 363 8.33 -15.78 8.75
C ALA A 363 7.25 -14.94 9.45
N ILE A 364 6.95 -13.73 8.96
CA ILE A 364 5.87 -12.90 9.48
C ILE A 364 4.51 -13.54 9.18
N HIS A 365 4.32 -14.05 7.95
CA HIS A 365 3.08 -14.70 7.58
C HIS A 365 2.84 -16.01 8.35
N ALA A 366 3.90 -16.73 8.71
CA ALA A 366 3.82 -17.91 9.57
C ALA A 366 3.16 -17.58 10.93
N LEU A 367 3.30 -16.36 11.45
CA LEU A 367 2.58 -15.94 12.65
C LEU A 367 1.04 -15.92 12.42
N ASN A 368 0.60 -15.45 11.25
CA ASN A 368 -0.83 -15.47 10.87
C ASN A 368 -1.36 -16.91 10.76
N ILE A 369 -0.53 -17.80 10.20
CA ILE A 369 -0.87 -19.23 10.11
C ILE A 369 -0.99 -19.83 11.51
N LEU A 370 0.00 -19.60 12.38
CA LEU A 370 0.02 -20.14 13.73
C LEU A 370 -1.19 -19.72 14.58
N VAL A 371 -1.64 -18.48 14.46
CA VAL A 371 -2.81 -17.98 15.22
C VAL A 371 -4.14 -18.18 14.48
N GLY A 372 -4.16 -18.92 13.37
CA GLY A 372 -5.36 -19.20 12.60
C GLY A 372 -6.01 -17.96 11.97
N ALA A 373 -5.22 -16.91 11.67
CA ALA A 373 -5.71 -15.64 11.13
C ALA A 373 -5.87 -15.61 9.60
N VAL A 374 -5.46 -16.68 8.89
CA VAL A 374 -5.56 -16.74 7.43
C VAL A 374 -7.01 -17.01 7.01
N ASP A 375 -7.48 -16.23 6.05
CA ASP A 375 -8.83 -16.25 5.49
C ASP A 375 -9.94 -16.14 6.57
N ARG A 376 -9.72 -15.20 7.49
CA ARG A 376 -10.62 -14.92 8.62
C ARG A 376 -10.80 -13.41 8.79
N ALA A 377 -12.00 -13.01 9.24
CA ALA A 377 -12.27 -11.62 9.63
C ALA A 377 -11.30 -11.15 10.72
N GLY A 378 -10.70 -9.98 10.55
CA GLY A 378 -9.68 -9.44 11.43
C GLY A 378 -8.26 -10.01 11.18
N GLY A 379 -8.07 -10.81 10.14
CA GLY A 379 -6.81 -11.44 9.77
C GLY A 379 -6.33 -11.08 8.36
N VAL A 380 -5.71 -12.06 7.71
CA VAL A 380 -5.22 -11.96 6.33
C VAL A 380 -6.23 -12.64 5.40
N LEU A 381 -6.84 -11.86 4.53
CA LEU A 381 -7.77 -12.37 3.53
C LEU A 381 -6.99 -12.71 2.24
N VAL A 382 -7.20 -13.92 1.75
CA VAL A 382 -6.65 -14.39 0.48
C VAL A 382 -7.64 -14.06 -0.62
N GLN A 383 -7.34 -13.05 -1.41
CA GLN A 383 -8.22 -12.58 -2.47
C GLN A 383 -7.83 -13.25 -3.80
N PRO A 384 -8.75 -13.94 -4.47
CA PRO A 384 -8.46 -14.40 -5.83
C PRO A 384 -8.27 -13.18 -6.75
N PRO A 385 -7.44 -13.31 -7.81
CA PRO A 385 -7.29 -12.25 -8.80
C PRO A 385 -8.66 -11.85 -9.36
N VAL A 386 -8.87 -10.53 -9.52
CA VAL A 386 -10.08 -10.06 -10.18
C VAL A 386 -10.13 -10.63 -11.59
N PRO A 387 -11.19 -11.35 -11.99
CA PRO A 387 -11.28 -11.89 -13.33
C PRO A 387 -11.38 -10.73 -14.32
N VAL A 388 -10.30 -10.45 -15.03
CA VAL A 388 -10.33 -9.53 -16.17
C VAL A 388 -10.90 -10.32 -17.34
N PRO A 389 -11.97 -9.86 -18.02
CA PRO A 389 -12.48 -10.53 -19.20
C PRO A 389 -11.34 -10.73 -20.20
N ARG A 390 -11.17 -11.94 -20.68
CA ARG A 390 -10.26 -12.19 -21.80
C ARG A 390 -10.82 -11.41 -22.98
N LEU A 391 -10.07 -10.40 -23.40
CA LEU A 391 -10.38 -9.77 -24.68
C LEU A 391 -10.16 -10.83 -25.76
N ASP A 392 -11.07 -11.03 -26.68
CA ASP A 392 -10.90 -12.01 -27.76
C ASP A 392 -9.57 -11.74 -28.48
N GLY A 393 -8.74 -12.78 -28.59
CA GLY A 393 -7.36 -12.62 -29.07
C GLY A 393 -7.32 -12.25 -30.55
N PRO A 394 -6.22 -11.68 -31.06
CA PRO A 394 -5.89 -11.92 -32.45
C PRO A 394 -5.81 -13.42 -32.62
N ALA A 395 -6.54 -13.93 -33.59
CA ALA A 395 -6.53 -15.33 -33.94
C ALA A 395 -5.08 -15.78 -34.15
N ASP A 396 -4.78 -16.91 -33.58
CA ASP A 396 -3.76 -17.90 -33.92
C ASP A 396 -2.46 -17.43 -34.58
N GLY A 397 -1.38 -17.48 -33.84
CA GLY A 397 -0.02 -17.38 -34.37
C GLY A 397 1.02 -16.65 -33.52
N ALA A 398 0.67 -16.09 -32.36
CA ALA A 398 1.69 -15.58 -31.46
C ALA A 398 2.37 -16.75 -30.74
N PRO A 399 3.69 -16.91 -30.80
CA PRO A 399 4.38 -17.91 -29.99
C PRO A 399 4.04 -17.68 -28.53
N ALA A 400 3.62 -18.72 -27.82
CA ALA A 400 3.40 -18.68 -26.40
C ALA A 400 4.61 -18.05 -25.73
N GLY A 401 4.40 -16.89 -25.08
CA GLY A 401 5.47 -16.18 -24.40
C GLY A 401 6.11 -17.12 -23.38
N GLY A 402 7.38 -17.40 -23.55
CA GLY A 402 8.16 -18.10 -22.54
C GLY A 402 8.10 -17.31 -21.24
N ALA A 403 7.89 -18.03 -20.14
CA ALA A 403 7.90 -17.44 -18.82
C ALA A 403 9.18 -16.60 -18.63
N VAL A 404 9.01 -15.36 -18.23
CA VAL A 404 10.13 -14.52 -17.80
C VAL A 404 10.75 -15.22 -16.59
N PRO A 405 12.07 -15.43 -16.55
CA PRO A 405 12.71 -16.02 -15.39
C PRO A 405 12.45 -15.15 -14.16
N SER A 406 12.05 -15.78 -13.07
CA SER A 406 11.63 -15.15 -11.80
C SER A 406 12.76 -14.51 -10.99
N TRP A 407 13.92 -14.19 -11.60
CA TRP A 407 15.11 -13.72 -10.92
C TRP A 407 15.65 -12.36 -11.41
N ILE A 408 14.81 -11.57 -12.08
CA ILE A 408 15.14 -10.15 -12.34
C ILE A 408 14.52 -9.30 -11.25
#